data_fbd2f3c5adad1111dc654cd2d8cae64d
#
_entry.id   fbd2f3c5adad1111dc654cd2d8cae64d
#
_cell.length_a   1.000
_cell.length_b   1.000
_cell.length_c   1.000
_cell.angle_alpha   90.00
_cell.angle_beta   90.00
_cell.angle_gamma   90.00
#
_symmetry.space_group_name_H-M   'P 1'
#
loop_
_entity.id
_entity.type
_entity.pdbx_description
1 polymer ?
#
loop_
_entity_poly.entity_id
_entity_poly.type
_entity_poly.pdbx_seq_one_letter_code
_entity_poly.pdbx_strand_id
1 'polypeptide(L)'
;MRVVPTRPSRGRLLVLCLTSLFFAGLRPTGDAAGLAPPPDQPLDVAVSRGGFVPSVIQARKGEAIHLRVTSKDQEHCFALDAFRVEKRIVPGRTTAVDLTPDKAGTFPYYCCLETGAAAETERGRLVVAE
;
A
#
# COMPACT_ATOMS: atom_id res chain seq x y z
N MET A 1 69.48 16.08 48.11
CA MET A 1 70.36 15.83 47.00
C MET A 1 69.62 16.13 45.72
N ARG A 2 70.22 16.78 44.83
CA ARG A 2 69.65 17.66 43.81
C ARG A 2 68.92 16.88 42.70
N VAL A 3 67.66 17.25 42.49
CA VAL A 3 66.93 16.85 41.31
C VAL A 3 66.95 18.03 40.32
N VAL A 4 67.44 17.71 39.12
CA VAL A 4 67.46 18.65 37.99
C VAL A 4 66.23 18.42 37.12
N PRO A 5 65.39 19.40 36.86
CA PRO A 5 64.29 19.24 35.92
C PRO A 5 64.77 19.56 34.49
N THR A 6 64.68 18.61 33.62
CA THR A 6 64.82 18.82 32.18
C THR A 6 63.44 19.20 31.61
N ARG A 7 63.42 20.35 30.96
CA ARG A 7 62.27 20.91 30.27
C ARG A 7 62.15 20.38 28.83
N PRO A 8 60.92 20.20 28.37
CA PRO A 8 60.63 19.53 27.14
C PRO A 8 60.57 20.47 25.95
N SER A 9 60.79 19.83 24.84
CA SER A 9 60.65 20.30 23.47
C SER A 9 59.20 20.66 23.11
N ARG A 10 59.07 21.81 22.45
CA ARG A 10 57.81 22.31 21.90
C ARG A 10 57.37 21.43 20.71
N GLY A 11 56.47 20.53 20.93
CA GLY A 11 55.71 19.90 19.87
C GLY A 11 54.59 20.82 19.39
N ARG A 12 54.65 21.20 18.14
CA ARG A 12 53.60 21.95 17.45
C ARG A 12 52.36 21.05 17.38
N LEU A 13 51.34 21.40 18.12
CA LEU A 13 50.02 20.79 17.98
C LEU A 13 49.36 21.38 16.74
N LEU A 14 49.34 20.57 15.70
CA LEU A 14 48.52 20.80 14.50
C LEU A 14 47.08 20.51 14.88
N VAL A 15 46.34 21.58 15.09
CA VAL A 15 44.88 21.48 15.25
C VAL A 15 44.29 21.19 13.87
N LEU A 16 44.07 19.94 13.60
CA LEU A 16 43.20 19.50 12.50
C LEU A 16 41.74 19.76 12.91
N CYS A 17 41.23 20.89 12.46
CA CYS A 17 39.79 21.12 12.45
C CYS A 17 39.12 20.11 11.50
N LEU A 18 38.69 18.99 12.05
CA LEU A 18 37.70 18.12 11.43
C LEU A 18 36.37 18.83 11.51
N THR A 19 36.06 19.60 10.47
CA THR A 19 34.70 20.05 10.22
C THR A 19 33.87 18.83 9.85
N SER A 20 33.23 18.25 10.87
CA SER A 20 32.14 17.29 10.65
C SER A 20 31.00 18.02 9.96
N LEU A 21 30.94 17.91 8.64
CA LEU A 21 29.75 18.20 7.88
C LEU A 21 28.68 17.20 8.30
N PHE A 22 27.83 17.62 9.24
CA PHE A 22 26.57 16.98 9.51
C PHE A 22 25.71 17.17 8.26
N PHE A 23 25.80 16.22 7.35
CA PHE A 23 24.80 16.05 6.32
C PHE A 23 23.51 15.60 7.04
N ALA A 24 22.71 16.57 7.45
CA ALA A 24 21.34 16.32 7.81
C ALA A 24 20.63 15.84 6.55
N GLY A 25 20.62 14.52 6.37
CA GLY A 25 19.85 13.88 5.33
C GLY A 25 18.39 14.22 5.57
N LEU A 26 17.85 15.17 4.81
CA LEU A 26 16.42 15.28 4.61
C LEU A 26 15.98 13.94 4.05
N ARG A 27 15.39 13.12 4.91
CA ARG A 27 14.59 11.99 4.46
C ARG A 27 13.34 12.60 3.84
N PRO A 28 13.10 12.42 2.55
CA PRO A 28 11.78 12.70 2.04
C PRO A 28 10.84 11.77 2.78
N THR A 29 9.98 12.33 3.61
CA THR A 29 8.77 11.66 4.06
C THR A 29 7.92 11.53 2.80
N GLY A 30 8.22 10.50 2.01
CA GLY A 30 7.35 10.11 0.93
C GLY A 30 6.04 9.69 1.56
N ASP A 31 5.02 10.51 1.39
CA ASP A 31 3.66 10.06 1.53
C ASP A 31 3.54 8.79 0.67
N ALA A 32 3.38 7.66 1.34
CA ALA A 32 2.93 6.45 0.70
C ALA A 32 1.44 6.61 0.37
N ALA A 33 1.11 7.59 -0.45
CA ALA A 33 -0.14 7.65 -1.19
C ALA A 33 -0.14 6.39 -2.04
N GLY A 34 -1.05 5.45 -1.72
CA GLY A 34 -1.09 4.11 -2.24
C GLY A 34 -0.82 4.05 -3.74
N LEU A 35 0.40 3.70 -4.09
CA LEU A 35 0.76 3.41 -5.46
C LEU A 35 -0.06 2.19 -5.86
N ALA A 36 -0.76 2.30 -6.99
CA ALA A 36 -1.38 1.14 -7.60
C ALA A 36 -0.32 0.04 -7.75
N PRO A 37 -0.65 -1.21 -7.45
CA PRO A 37 0.28 -2.31 -7.64
C PRO A 37 0.76 -2.33 -9.09
N PRO A 38 1.98 -2.83 -9.36
CA PRO A 38 2.43 -3.04 -10.73
C PRO A 38 1.40 -3.85 -11.52
N PRO A 39 1.20 -3.58 -12.81
CA PRO A 39 0.14 -4.17 -13.62
C PRO A 39 0.14 -5.71 -13.66
N ASP A 40 1.29 -6.31 -13.41
CA ASP A 40 1.46 -7.77 -13.42
C ASP A 40 1.35 -8.44 -12.03
N GLN A 41 1.13 -7.68 -10.97
CA GLN A 41 1.00 -8.25 -9.63
C GLN A 41 -0.45 -8.35 -9.20
N PRO A 42 -0.94 -9.56 -8.88
CA PRO A 42 -2.28 -9.72 -8.35
C PRO A 42 -2.41 -9.07 -6.98
N LEU A 43 -3.50 -8.35 -6.79
CA LEU A 43 -3.86 -7.73 -5.51
C LEU A 43 -4.77 -8.69 -4.73
N ASP A 44 -4.37 -8.99 -3.50
CA ASP A 44 -5.20 -9.78 -2.59
C ASP A 44 -6.28 -8.90 -1.97
N VAL A 45 -7.53 -9.37 -2.08
CA VAL A 45 -8.70 -8.75 -1.47
C VAL A 45 -9.39 -9.79 -0.60
N ALA A 46 -9.58 -9.48 0.67
CA ALA A 46 -10.34 -10.30 1.58
C ALA A 46 -11.74 -9.71 1.79
N VAL A 47 -12.76 -10.55 1.82
CA VAL A 47 -14.12 -10.15 2.18
C VAL A 47 -14.59 -10.89 3.42
N SER A 48 -15.35 -10.21 4.25
CA SER A 48 -16.01 -10.73 5.44
C SER A 48 -17.27 -9.90 5.73
N ARG A 49 -18.04 -10.27 6.75
CA ARG A 49 -19.14 -9.43 7.25
C ARG A 49 -18.70 -8.03 7.69
N GLY A 50 -17.40 -7.84 7.96
CA GLY A 50 -16.81 -6.55 8.26
C GLY A 50 -16.47 -5.72 7.02
N GLY A 51 -16.69 -6.24 5.83
CA GLY A 51 -16.41 -5.57 4.55
C GLY A 51 -15.22 -6.12 3.80
N PHE A 52 -14.77 -5.37 2.81
CA PHE A 52 -13.63 -5.70 1.97
C PHE A 52 -12.34 -5.08 2.52
N VAL A 53 -11.23 -5.84 2.43
CA VAL A 53 -9.88 -5.36 2.79
C VAL A 53 -8.92 -5.70 1.67
N PRO A 54 -8.30 -4.71 1.02
CA PRO A 54 -8.54 -3.28 1.17
C PRO A 54 -9.93 -2.86 0.66
N SER A 55 -10.52 -1.81 1.25
CA SER A 55 -11.80 -1.25 0.80
C SER A 55 -11.64 -0.27 -0.36
N VAL A 56 -10.41 0.13 -0.67
CA VAL A 56 -10.07 0.99 -1.81
C VAL A 56 -9.03 0.29 -2.66
N ILE A 57 -9.37 0.09 -3.92
CA ILE A 57 -8.49 -0.48 -4.93
C ILE A 57 -8.08 0.65 -5.86
N GLN A 58 -6.78 0.80 -6.10
CA GLN A 58 -6.23 1.78 -7.03
C GLN A 58 -5.91 1.10 -8.37
N ALA A 59 -6.22 1.77 -9.46
CA ALA A 59 -5.95 1.29 -10.80
C ALA A 59 -5.65 2.47 -11.75
N ARG A 60 -5.20 2.14 -12.94
CA ARG A 60 -5.05 3.10 -14.04
C ARG A 60 -5.91 2.68 -15.21
N LYS A 61 -6.42 3.66 -15.92
CA LYS A 61 -7.18 3.45 -17.14
C LYS A 61 -6.32 2.75 -18.20
N GLY A 62 -6.86 1.69 -18.77
CA GLY A 62 -6.17 0.90 -19.79
C GLY A 62 -5.17 -0.13 -19.25
N GLU A 63 -4.86 -0.15 -17.95
CA GLU A 63 -4.00 -1.15 -17.33
C GLU A 63 -4.84 -2.31 -16.78
N ALA A 64 -4.41 -3.54 -17.06
CA ALA A 64 -5.06 -4.72 -16.50
C ALA A 64 -4.81 -4.80 -14.98
N ILE A 65 -5.84 -5.12 -14.23
CA ILE A 65 -5.73 -5.43 -12.81
C ILE A 65 -6.20 -6.87 -12.56
N HIS A 66 -5.47 -7.54 -11.69
CA HIS A 66 -5.72 -8.92 -11.30
C HIS A 66 -6.00 -8.97 -9.79
N LEU A 67 -7.22 -9.29 -9.41
CA LEU A 67 -7.59 -9.41 -8.01
C LEU A 67 -7.71 -10.90 -7.64
N ARG A 68 -7.20 -11.24 -6.47
CA ARG A 68 -7.44 -12.53 -5.82
C ARG A 68 -8.35 -12.30 -4.63
N VAL A 69 -9.62 -12.62 -4.78
CA VAL A 69 -10.62 -12.37 -3.75
C VAL A 69 -10.87 -13.64 -2.95
N THR A 70 -10.77 -13.52 -1.62
CA THR A 70 -10.99 -14.62 -0.69
C THR A 70 -12.01 -14.23 0.38
N SER A 71 -12.88 -15.17 0.76
CA SER A 71 -13.76 -15.00 1.92
C SER A 71 -13.09 -15.47 3.20
N LYS A 72 -13.34 -14.75 4.29
CA LYS A 72 -12.83 -15.07 5.63
C LYS A 72 -13.83 -15.80 6.52
N ASP A 73 -15.11 -15.78 6.18
CA ASP A 73 -16.17 -16.31 7.04
C ASP A 73 -17.23 -17.11 6.27
N GLN A 74 -17.99 -16.51 5.41
CA GLN A 74 -19.11 -17.12 4.71
C GLN A 74 -19.02 -16.87 3.20
N GLU A 75 -20.00 -17.33 2.46
CA GLU A 75 -20.13 -17.02 1.04
C GLU A 75 -20.47 -15.54 0.86
N HIS A 76 -19.76 -14.88 -0.02
CA HIS A 76 -19.94 -13.49 -0.41
C HIS A 76 -20.06 -13.35 -1.92
N CYS A 77 -20.25 -12.15 -2.37
CA CYS A 77 -20.20 -11.77 -3.78
C CYS A 77 -19.28 -10.58 -3.96
N PHE A 78 -18.67 -10.46 -5.09
CA PHE A 78 -17.97 -9.25 -5.54
C PHE A 78 -18.69 -8.74 -6.78
N ALA A 79 -19.35 -7.61 -6.67
CA ALA A 79 -20.05 -6.96 -7.78
C ALA A 79 -19.46 -5.56 -8.05
N LEU A 80 -19.11 -5.30 -9.29
CA LEU A 80 -18.59 -4.04 -9.78
C LEU A 80 -19.33 -3.69 -11.08
N ASP A 81 -20.50 -3.08 -10.94
CA ASP A 81 -21.47 -2.86 -12.03
C ASP A 81 -20.89 -2.03 -13.17
N ALA A 82 -20.07 -1.03 -12.85
CA ALA A 82 -19.48 -0.14 -13.84
C ALA A 82 -18.66 -0.88 -14.92
N PHE A 83 -18.17 -2.07 -14.59
CA PHE A 83 -17.37 -2.92 -15.48
C PHE A 83 -18.01 -4.30 -15.71
N ARG A 84 -19.27 -4.47 -15.31
CA ARG A 84 -20.05 -5.73 -15.48
C ARG A 84 -19.36 -6.95 -14.89
N VAL A 85 -18.72 -6.77 -13.74
CA VAL A 85 -18.07 -7.84 -13.00
C VAL A 85 -19.00 -8.27 -11.86
N GLU A 86 -19.30 -9.58 -11.83
CA GLU A 86 -19.98 -10.22 -10.72
C GLU A 86 -19.36 -11.59 -10.49
N LYS A 87 -18.89 -11.86 -9.28
CA LYS A 87 -18.25 -13.14 -8.92
C LYS A 87 -18.71 -13.59 -7.55
N ARG A 88 -19.01 -14.86 -7.44
CA ARG A 88 -19.29 -15.52 -6.17
C ARG A 88 -17.98 -15.88 -5.49
N ILE A 89 -17.87 -15.57 -4.20
CA ILE A 89 -16.69 -15.79 -3.39
C ILE A 89 -17.01 -16.85 -2.34
N VAL A 90 -16.50 -18.04 -2.55
CA VAL A 90 -16.76 -19.20 -1.67
C VAL A 90 -15.61 -19.33 -0.66
N PRO A 91 -15.90 -19.53 0.66
CA PRO A 91 -14.87 -19.77 1.65
C PRO A 91 -13.93 -20.92 1.28
N GLY A 92 -12.65 -20.76 1.60
CA GLY A 92 -11.61 -21.76 1.30
C GLY A 92 -11.14 -21.79 -0.16
N ARG A 93 -11.65 -20.90 -1.01
CA ARG A 93 -11.24 -20.73 -2.39
C ARG A 93 -10.79 -19.32 -2.68
N THR A 94 -9.84 -19.17 -3.58
CA THR A 94 -9.47 -17.89 -4.17
C THR A 94 -10.22 -17.70 -5.47
N THR A 95 -10.95 -16.60 -5.61
CA THR A 95 -11.64 -16.23 -6.84
C THR A 95 -10.84 -15.16 -7.56
N ALA A 96 -10.46 -15.41 -8.80
CA ALA A 96 -9.79 -14.43 -9.64
C ALA A 96 -10.82 -13.46 -10.24
N VAL A 97 -10.49 -12.18 -10.21
CA VAL A 97 -11.23 -11.10 -10.87
C VAL A 97 -10.24 -10.30 -11.69
N ASP A 98 -10.34 -10.44 -13.00
CA ASP A 98 -9.49 -9.75 -13.96
C ASP A 98 -10.31 -8.72 -14.71
N LEU A 99 -9.83 -7.48 -14.76
CA LEU A 99 -10.46 -6.43 -15.54
C LEU A 99 -9.46 -5.39 -16.01
N THR A 100 -9.80 -4.72 -17.12
CA THR A 100 -9.06 -3.57 -17.63
C THR A 100 -10.01 -2.39 -17.64
N PRO A 101 -9.86 -1.40 -16.71
CA PRO A 101 -10.74 -0.26 -16.68
C PRO A 101 -10.60 0.59 -17.93
N ASP A 102 -11.69 0.85 -18.62
CA ASP A 102 -11.76 1.67 -19.85
C ASP A 102 -12.07 3.14 -19.60
N LYS A 103 -12.34 3.50 -18.34
CA LYS A 103 -12.71 4.86 -17.93
C LYS A 103 -12.13 5.18 -16.56
N ALA A 104 -11.68 6.43 -16.39
CA ALA A 104 -11.24 6.97 -15.12
C ALA A 104 -12.43 7.37 -14.24
N GLY A 105 -12.22 7.38 -12.93
CA GLY A 105 -13.23 7.77 -11.94
C GLY A 105 -13.23 6.87 -10.71
N THR A 106 -14.22 7.03 -9.86
CA THR A 106 -14.42 6.22 -8.67
C THR A 106 -15.69 5.37 -8.82
N PHE A 107 -15.53 4.08 -8.72
CA PHE A 107 -16.60 3.11 -8.96
C PHE A 107 -16.81 2.25 -7.72
N PRO A 108 -18.03 2.20 -7.17
CA PRO A 108 -18.32 1.35 -6.02
C PRO A 108 -18.32 -0.13 -6.44
N TYR A 109 -17.83 -0.97 -5.54
CA TYR A 109 -18.09 -2.41 -5.56
C TYR A 109 -18.71 -2.85 -4.24
N TYR A 110 -19.42 -3.96 -4.24
CA TYR A 110 -20.21 -4.40 -3.09
C TYR A 110 -20.46 -5.91 -3.11
N CYS A 111 -20.99 -6.43 -2.00
CA CYS A 111 -21.48 -7.80 -1.93
C CYS A 111 -22.92 -7.87 -2.39
N CYS A 112 -23.20 -8.56 -3.48
CA CYS A 112 -24.53 -8.68 -4.07
C CYS A 112 -25.44 -9.69 -3.35
N LEU A 113 -24.93 -10.42 -2.36
CA LEU A 113 -25.72 -11.35 -1.54
C LEU A 113 -26.30 -10.69 -0.29
N GLU A 114 -25.82 -9.52 0.08
CA GLU A 114 -26.21 -8.83 1.30
C GLU A 114 -27.26 -7.76 1.04
N THR A 115 -28.13 -7.54 2.04
CA THR A 115 -29.16 -6.52 2.03
C THR A 115 -29.17 -5.74 3.35
N GLY A 116 -29.82 -4.57 3.35
CA GLY A 116 -29.92 -3.75 4.56
C GLY A 116 -28.57 -3.27 5.08
N ALA A 117 -28.37 -3.31 6.39
CA ALA A 117 -27.15 -2.80 7.04
C ALA A 117 -25.87 -3.55 6.65
N ALA A 118 -25.96 -4.85 6.38
CA ALA A 118 -24.83 -5.63 5.92
C ALA A 118 -24.34 -5.16 4.55
N ALA A 119 -25.25 -4.84 3.64
CA ALA A 119 -24.91 -4.29 2.33
C ALA A 119 -24.18 -2.95 2.40
N GLU A 120 -24.43 -2.14 3.44
CA GLU A 120 -23.71 -0.89 3.65
C GLU A 120 -22.28 -1.11 4.17
N THR A 121 -22.05 -2.17 4.92
CA THR A 121 -20.73 -2.51 5.47
C THR A 121 -19.84 -3.18 4.42
N GLU A 122 -20.42 -4.06 3.60
CA GLU A 122 -19.71 -4.83 2.61
C GLU A 122 -19.59 -4.07 1.27
N ARG A 123 -18.95 -2.91 1.34
CA ARG A 123 -18.69 -2.02 0.20
C ARG A 123 -17.23 -1.60 0.11
N GLY A 124 -16.83 -1.27 -1.08
CA GLY A 124 -15.55 -0.66 -1.38
C GLY A 124 -15.63 0.19 -2.64
N ARG A 125 -14.50 0.69 -3.06
CA ARG A 125 -14.41 1.51 -4.28
C ARG A 125 -13.14 1.20 -5.07
N LEU A 126 -13.30 1.15 -6.36
CA LEU A 126 -12.22 1.15 -7.32
C LEU A 126 -11.97 2.59 -7.78
N VAL A 127 -10.77 3.09 -7.58
CA VAL A 127 -10.33 4.41 -8.01
C VAL A 127 -9.43 4.23 -9.22
N VAL A 128 -9.88 4.71 -10.37
CA VAL A 128 -9.17 4.61 -11.64
C VAL A 128 -8.63 5.99 -12.01
N ALA A 129 -7.31 6.12 -12.03
CA ALA A 129 -6.62 7.30 -12.55
C ALA A 129 -6.54 7.29 -14.10
N GLU A 130 -6.37 8.47 -14.70
CA GLU A 130 -6.08 8.60 -16.14
C GLU A 130 -4.74 7.98 -16.52
#